data_412035d007186f720f917c9be9463dac
#
_entry.id   412035d007186f720f917c9be9463dac
#
_cell.length_a   1.000
_cell.length_b   1.000
_cell.length_c   1.000
_cell.angle_alpha   90.00
_cell.angle_beta   90.00
_cell.angle_gamma   90.00
#
_symmetry.space_group_name_H-M   'P 1'
#
loop_
_entity.id
_entity.type
_entity.pdbx_description
1 polymer ?
#
loop_
_entity_poly.entity_id
_entity_poly.type
_entity_poly.pdbx_seq_one_letter_code
_entity_poly.pdbx_strand_id
1 'polypeptide(L)'
;YPEFKDATFSYMDIDADRLEVGAALCHKVGQALGANPTIEATLDRREALKGADFVINMVQIGGFDSTLVDFEIPRKYGLNFTIADTTGPGGFFRALRTYPMLKGLVED
;
A
#
# COMPACT_ATOMS: atom_id res chain seq x y z
N TYR A 1 -4.30 19.98 5.58
CA TYR A 1 -4.02 20.77 4.38
C TYR A 1 -5.35 21.18 3.75
N PRO A 2 -5.65 22.50 3.64
CA PRO A 2 -6.92 22.98 3.09
C PRO A 2 -7.19 22.51 1.67
N GLU A 3 -6.14 22.28 0.89
CA GLU A 3 -6.17 21.86 -0.51
C GLU A 3 -6.83 20.47 -0.70
N PHE A 4 -6.81 19.63 0.32
CA PHE A 4 -7.38 18.28 0.28
C PHE A 4 -8.76 18.18 0.94
N LYS A 5 -9.32 19.31 1.37
CA LYS A 5 -10.58 19.31 2.12
C LYS A 5 -11.75 18.69 1.35
N ASP A 6 -11.78 18.93 0.05
CA ASP A 6 -12.84 18.46 -0.86
C ASP A 6 -12.28 17.48 -1.92
N ALA A 7 -11.13 16.85 -1.65
CA ALA A 7 -10.51 15.88 -2.55
C ALA A 7 -11.33 14.57 -2.61
N THR A 8 -11.20 13.86 -3.71
CA THR A 8 -11.67 12.47 -3.83
C THR A 8 -10.51 11.53 -3.51
N PHE A 9 -10.74 10.59 -2.60
CA PHE A 9 -9.81 9.52 -2.26
C PHE A 9 -10.41 8.18 -2.70
N SER A 10 -9.77 7.55 -3.67
CA SER A 10 -10.13 6.21 -4.11
C SER A 10 -9.22 5.19 -3.44
N TYR A 11 -9.79 4.38 -2.54
CA TYR A 11 -9.09 3.32 -1.83
C TYR A 11 -9.22 2.00 -2.57
N MET A 12 -8.11 1.31 -2.71
CA MET A 12 -8.09 -0.03 -3.28
C MET A 12 -7.33 -0.98 -2.35
N ASP A 13 -7.91 -2.12 -2.05
CA ASP A 13 -7.25 -3.26 -1.42
C ASP A 13 -7.75 -4.56 -2.08
N ILE A 14 -6.94 -5.61 -2.03
CA ILE A 14 -7.34 -6.96 -2.46
C ILE A 14 -8.18 -7.69 -1.39
N ASP A 15 -8.20 -7.18 -0.16
CA ASP A 15 -8.91 -7.72 0.99
C ASP A 15 -10.12 -6.81 1.30
N ALA A 16 -11.30 -7.38 1.15
CA ALA A 16 -12.57 -6.64 1.31
C ALA A 16 -12.76 -6.10 2.74
N ASP A 17 -12.38 -6.89 3.75
CA ASP A 17 -12.56 -6.50 5.16
C ASP A 17 -11.63 -5.34 5.52
N ARG A 18 -10.38 -5.38 5.08
CA ARG A 18 -9.44 -4.26 5.25
C ARG A 18 -9.90 -3.01 4.51
N LEU A 19 -10.42 -3.17 3.30
CA LEU A 19 -10.94 -2.06 2.51
C LEU A 19 -12.10 -1.37 3.22
N GLU A 20 -13.06 -2.14 3.74
CA GLU A 20 -14.21 -1.62 4.48
C GLU A 20 -13.76 -0.83 5.72
N VAL A 21 -12.88 -1.43 6.54
CA VAL A 21 -12.35 -0.77 7.74
C VAL A 21 -11.57 0.49 7.39
N GLY A 22 -10.74 0.44 6.34
CA GLY A 22 -9.97 1.59 5.86
C GLY A 22 -10.87 2.74 5.43
N ALA A 23 -11.87 2.49 4.60
CA ALA A 23 -12.82 3.50 4.14
C ALA A 23 -13.62 4.10 5.29
N ALA A 24 -14.11 3.28 6.23
CA ALA A 24 -14.82 3.75 7.42
C ALA A 24 -13.94 4.63 8.31
N LEU A 25 -12.67 4.29 8.48
CA LEU A 25 -11.72 5.10 9.24
C LEU A 25 -11.48 6.45 8.57
N CYS A 26 -11.34 6.49 7.24
CA CYS A 26 -11.15 7.73 6.50
C CYS A 26 -12.34 8.67 6.62
N HIS A 27 -13.56 8.16 6.57
CA HIS A 27 -14.76 8.96 6.85
C HIS A 27 -14.72 9.58 8.24
N LYS A 28 -14.38 8.81 9.27
CA LYS A 28 -14.28 9.30 10.65
C LYS A 28 -13.19 10.38 10.80
N VAL A 29 -12.04 10.18 10.18
CA VAL A 29 -10.95 11.17 10.17
C VAL A 29 -11.38 12.45 9.46
N GLY A 30 -12.03 12.34 8.30
CA GLY A 30 -12.58 13.49 7.58
C GLY A 30 -13.52 14.32 8.45
N GLN A 31 -14.49 13.66 9.10
CA GLN A 31 -15.42 14.32 10.03
C GLN A 31 -14.70 15.01 11.19
N ALA A 32 -13.74 14.33 11.83
CA ALA A 32 -12.97 14.88 12.95
C ALA A 32 -12.15 16.12 12.57
N LEU A 33 -11.69 16.19 11.32
CA LEU A 33 -10.92 17.31 10.78
C LEU A 33 -11.81 18.42 10.19
N GLY A 34 -13.12 18.28 10.20
CA GLY A 34 -14.04 19.22 9.55
C GLY A 34 -13.85 19.29 8.03
N ALA A 35 -13.36 18.21 7.42
CA ALA A 35 -13.22 18.04 5.98
C ALA A 35 -14.40 17.21 5.43
N ASN A 36 -14.65 17.33 4.14
CA ASN A 36 -15.72 16.58 3.47
C ASN A 36 -15.21 15.90 2.20
N PRO A 37 -14.17 15.05 2.31
CA PRO A 37 -13.66 14.34 1.15
C PRO A 37 -14.68 13.33 0.62
N THR A 38 -14.69 13.12 -0.67
CA THR A 38 -15.36 11.97 -1.28
C THR A 38 -14.49 10.73 -1.06
N ILE A 39 -15.05 9.68 -0.49
CA ILE A 39 -14.36 8.41 -0.25
C ILE A 39 -14.99 7.34 -1.14
N GLU A 40 -14.19 6.81 -2.04
CA GLU A 40 -14.54 5.68 -2.90
C GLU A 40 -13.72 4.46 -2.46
N ALA A 41 -14.27 3.26 -2.58
CA ALA A 41 -13.61 2.03 -2.20
C ALA A 41 -13.92 0.92 -3.23
N THR A 42 -12.88 0.29 -3.76
CA THR A 42 -13.03 -0.76 -4.77
C THR A 42 -11.96 -1.84 -4.61
N LEU A 43 -12.29 -3.08 -5.01
CA LEU A 43 -11.33 -4.18 -5.13
C LEU A 43 -10.63 -4.20 -6.50
N ASP A 44 -11.07 -3.35 -7.43
CA ASP A 44 -10.52 -3.27 -8.78
C ASP A 44 -9.54 -2.10 -8.89
N ARG A 45 -8.26 -2.43 -9.13
CA ARG A 45 -7.18 -1.45 -9.27
C ARG A 45 -7.42 -0.46 -10.42
N ARG A 46 -7.92 -0.94 -11.55
CA ARG A 46 -8.17 -0.08 -12.73
C ARG A 46 -9.28 0.91 -12.48
N GLU A 47 -10.30 0.48 -11.74
CA GLU A 47 -11.38 1.37 -11.33
C GLU A 47 -10.85 2.45 -10.37
N ALA A 48 -10.02 2.06 -9.39
CA ALA A 48 -9.41 3.00 -8.45
C ALA A 48 -8.50 4.03 -9.12
N LEU A 49 -7.80 3.66 -10.19
CA LEU A 49 -6.88 4.53 -10.93
C LEU A 49 -7.57 5.49 -11.88
N LYS A 50 -8.82 5.24 -12.22
CA LYS A 50 -9.53 6.01 -13.23
C LYS A 50 -9.69 7.48 -12.83
N GLY A 51 -9.00 8.35 -13.56
CA GLY A 51 -9.03 9.80 -13.31
C GLY A 51 -8.23 10.26 -12.09
N ALA A 52 -7.37 9.42 -11.53
CA ALA A 52 -6.52 9.80 -10.42
C ALA A 52 -5.37 10.72 -10.88
N ASP A 53 -5.19 11.85 -10.18
CA ASP A 53 -4.06 12.75 -10.40
C ASP A 53 -2.78 12.25 -9.71
N PHE A 54 -2.93 11.54 -8.60
CA PHE A 54 -1.82 11.00 -7.79
C PHE A 54 -2.14 9.59 -7.31
N VAL A 55 -1.12 8.75 -7.27
CA VAL A 55 -1.22 7.38 -6.75
C VAL A 55 -0.26 7.19 -5.58
N ILE A 56 -0.80 6.76 -4.43
CA ILE A 56 0.01 6.39 -3.27
C ILE A 56 0.01 4.87 -3.16
N ASN A 57 1.17 4.27 -3.38
CA ASN A 57 1.35 2.83 -3.31
C ASN A 57 1.90 2.41 -1.95
N MET A 58 1.15 1.58 -1.21
CA MET A 58 1.50 1.07 0.11
C MET A 58 1.38 -0.46 0.19
N VAL A 59 1.61 -1.16 -0.91
CA VAL A 59 1.43 -2.62 -0.97
C VAL A 59 2.60 -3.39 -0.38
N GLN A 60 2.29 -4.56 0.17
CA GLN A 60 3.27 -5.54 0.61
C GLN A 60 2.94 -6.91 -0.01
N ILE A 61 3.72 -7.29 -1.02
CA ILE A 61 3.54 -8.58 -1.69
C ILE A 61 4.10 -9.71 -0.83
N GLY A 62 3.27 -10.74 -0.62
CA GLY A 62 3.59 -11.91 0.21
C GLY A 62 3.35 -11.71 1.71
N GLY A 63 2.83 -10.56 2.12
CA GLY A 63 2.44 -10.31 3.51
C GLY A 63 3.60 -10.38 4.51
N PHE A 64 3.26 -10.54 5.78
CA PHE A 64 4.22 -10.56 6.88
C PHE A 64 5.16 -11.77 6.83
N ASP A 65 4.68 -12.92 6.39
CA ASP A 65 5.49 -14.14 6.29
C ASP A 65 6.69 -13.97 5.35
N SER A 66 6.50 -13.27 4.24
CA SER A 66 7.61 -12.93 3.34
C SER A 66 8.66 -12.03 4.00
N THR A 67 8.24 -11.13 4.88
CA THR A 67 9.15 -10.28 5.66
C THR A 67 9.98 -11.11 6.63
N LEU A 68 9.39 -12.11 7.28
CA LEU A 68 10.13 -13.03 8.16
C LEU A 68 11.21 -13.78 7.38
N VAL A 69 10.90 -14.27 6.19
CA VAL A 69 11.86 -14.94 5.30
C VAL A 69 13.01 -14.00 4.91
N ASP A 70 12.70 -12.72 4.61
CA ASP A 70 13.70 -11.70 4.26
C ASP A 70 14.68 -11.41 5.41
N PHE A 71 14.30 -11.67 6.66
CA PHE A 71 15.20 -11.60 7.83
C PHE A 71 15.93 -12.92 8.09
N GLU A 72 15.22 -14.04 8.02
CA GLU A 72 15.77 -15.34 8.41
C GLU A 72 16.87 -15.83 7.47
N ILE A 73 16.70 -15.64 6.16
CA ILE A 73 17.68 -16.10 5.20
C ILE A 73 19.03 -15.40 5.36
N PRO A 74 19.13 -14.06 5.40
CA PRO A 74 20.39 -13.36 5.64
C PRO A 74 21.02 -13.74 6.98
N ARG A 75 20.22 -13.98 8.02
CA ARG A 75 20.72 -14.37 9.35
C ARG A 75 21.48 -15.69 9.32
N LYS A 76 21.09 -16.65 8.47
CA LYS A 76 21.81 -17.92 8.29
C LYS A 76 23.24 -17.74 7.76
N TYR A 77 23.51 -16.57 7.15
CA TYR A 77 24.82 -16.19 6.64
C TYR A 77 25.53 -15.13 7.51
N GLY A 78 25.07 -14.96 8.75
CA GLY A 78 25.68 -14.02 9.71
C GLY A 78 25.28 -12.55 9.50
N LEU A 79 24.30 -12.26 8.65
CA LEU A 79 23.82 -10.91 8.37
C LEU A 79 22.57 -10.61 9.20
N ASN A 80 22.72 -9.84 10.26
CA ASN A 80 21.64 -9.48 11.16
C ASN A 80 21.01 -8.14 10.73
N PHE A 81 20.07 -8.18 9.81
CA PHE A 81 19.28 -7.02 9.43
C PHE A 81 18.06 -6.84 10.32
N THR A 82 17.68 -5.60 10.57
CA THR A 82 16.49 -5.22 11.35
C THR A 82 15.37 -4.65 10.46
N ILE A 83 15.68 -4.33 9.20
CA ILE A 83 14.74 -3.77 8.21
C ILE A 83 14.97 -4.49 6.89
N ALA A 84 13.88 -5.00 6.28
CA ALA A 84 13.92 -5.72 5.01
C ALA A 84 13.63 -4.84 3.78
N ASP A 85 13.48 -3.55 3.94
CA ASP A 85 13.11 -2.59 2.89
C ASP A 85 14.26 -1.65 2.47
N THR A 86 15.48 -1.98 2.87
CA THR A 86 16.70 -1.25 2.52
C THR A 86 17.52 -1.98 1.46
N THR A 87 18.74 -1.53 1.21
CA THR A 87 19.66 -2.06 0.18
C THR A 87 20.24 -3.46 0.48
N GLY A 88 19.86 -4.09 1.57
CA GLY A 88 20.30 -5.45 1.93
C GLY A 88 19.63 -6.55 1.10
N PRO A 89 20.06 -7.83 1.29
CA PRO A 89 19.49 -8.97 0.56
C PRO A 89 17.97 -9.08 0.70
N GLY A 90 17.42 -8.85 1.87
CA GLY A 90 15.96 -8.86 2.10
C GLY A 90 15.24 -7.80 1.27
N GLY A 91 15.77 -6.57 1.23
CA GLY A 91 15.23 -5.50 0.41
C GLY A 91 15.27 -5.81 -1.09
N PHE A 92 16.35 -6.46 -1.56
CA PHE A 92 16.47 -6.89 -2.94
C PHE A 92 15.37 -7.92 -3.31
N PHE A 93 15.16 -8.95 -2.49
CA PHE A 93 14.14 -9.95 -2.74
C PHE A 93 12.72 -9.37 -2.62
N ARG A 94 12.51 -8.44 -1.69
CA ARG A 94 11.26 -7.68 -1.61
C ARG A 94 10.99 -6.88 -2.88
N ALA A 95 12.01 -6.21 -3.43
CA ALA A 95 11.90 -5.46 -4.68
C ALA A 95 11.54 -6.39 -5.86
N LEU A 96 12.20 -7.53 -5.98
CA LEU A 96 11.91 -8.51 -7.02
C LEU A 96 10.47 -9.05 -6.93
N ARG A 97 9.98 -9.29 -5.72
CA ARG A 97 8.61 -9.75 -5.46
C ARG A 97 7.56 -8.71 -5.82
N THR A 98 7.88 -7.43 -5.58
CA THR A 98 6.96 -6.30 -5.76
C THR A 98 6.95 -5.80 -7.21
N TYR A 99 8.05 -5.95 -7.94
CA TYR A 99 8.22 -5.42 -9.29
C TYR A 99 7.10 -5.80 -10.28
N PRO A 100 6.63 -7.06 -10.38
CA PRO A 100 5.56 -7.41 -11.31
C PRO A 100 4.26 -6.65 -11.05
N MET A 101 3.93 -6.42 -9.77
CA MET A 101 2.76 -5.65 -9.37
C MET A 101 2.93 -4.17 -9.74
N LEU A 102 4.11 -3.58 -9.45
CA LEU A 102 4.41 -2.18 -9.80
C LEU A 102 4.39 -1.96 -11.31
N LYS A 103 4.94 -2.91 -12.08
CA LYS A 103 4.88 -2.85 -13.54
C LYS A 103 3.43 -2.82 -14.02
N GLY A 104 2.57 -3.72 -13.52
CA GLY A 104 1.16 -3.73 -13.87
C GLY A 104 0.41 -2.46 -13.42
N LEU A 105 0.80 -1.86 -12.28
CA LEU A 105 0.23 -0.59 -11.82
C LEU A 105 0.52 0.58 -12.78
N VAL A 106 1.70 0.59 -13.37
CA VAL A 106 2.11 1.64 -14.34
C VAL A 106 1.47 1.43 -15.72
N GLU A 107 1.16 0.17 -16.06
CA GLU A 107 0.53 -0.18 -17.33
C GLU A 107 -0.99 0.07 -17.34
N ASP A 108 -1.65 0.11 -16.18
CA ASP A 108 -3.07 0.36 -16.00
C ASP A 108 -3.40 1.86 -15.92
#